data_22d278414a8cbfaaab06cd7ec121fff5
#
_entry.id   22d278414a8cbfaaab06cd7ec121fff5
#
_cell.length_a   1.000
_cell.length_b   1.000
_cell.length_c   1.000
_cell.angle_alpha   90.00
_cell.angle_beta   90.00
_cell.angle_gamma   90.00
#
_symmetry.space_group_name_H-M   'P 1'
#
loop_
_entity.id
_entity.type
_entity.pdbx_description
1 polymer ?
#
loop_
_entity_poly.entity_id
_entity_poly.type
_entity_poly.pdbx_seq_one_letter_code
_entity_poly.pdbx_strand_id
1 'polypeptide(L)'
;IKRYFNTSEGTYDKVIEVIHQLANNYDTYINLRINYDNDTLNHIEEVIKDIIDIDRRKIGIHMERVWQTSPEKEVSYKIKDVLNLFMVNGFAVSYMNLARRSYSCKSGKVNQAIISYNGDVYKCSGRDFTNELREGVLQDNGCIKWDNLKLEKRLSQTTYDNEYCISCKLLPLCWGPCNQKLLETPGNILRYCQLRNMELSLDEYVEYRFNNELLKMNMYESTP
;
A
#
# COMPACT_ATOMS: atom_id res chain seq x y z
N ILE A 1 7.15 12.19 -12.13
CA ILE A 1 7.73 10.84 -12.32
C ILE A 1 9.14 10.84 -11.78
N LYS A 2 9.41 9.96 -10.78
CA LYS A 2 10.64 10.02 -9.97
C LYS A 2 11.58 8.83 -10.22
N ARG A 3 11.42 8.12 -11.36
CA ARG A 3 12.33 7.06 -11.79
C ARG A 3 13.04 7.49 -13.07
N TYR A 4 14.34 7.25 -13.10
CA TYR A 4 15.20 7.59 -14.22
C TYR A 4 15.99 6.36 -14.64
N PHE A 5 16.34 6.28 -15.91
CA PHE A 5 17.42 5.42 -16.38
C PHE A 5 18.76 5.90 -15.78
N ASN A 6 19.86 5.22 -16.06
CA ASN A 6 21.22 5.71 -15.70
C ASN A 6 21.59 7.05 -16.36
N THR A 7 20.68 7.59 -17.17
CA THR A 7 20.69 8.94 -17.75
C THR A 7 19.66 9.81 -17.01
N SER A 8 19.60 11.08 -17.29
CA SER A 8 18.59 12.01 -16.76
C SER A 8 17.18 11.83 -17.35
N GLU A 9 16.97 10.84 -18.21
CA GLU A 9 15.67 10.58 -18.87
C GLU A 9 14.69 9.88 -17.92
N GLY A 10 13.45 10.36 -17.88
CA GLY A 10 12.35 9.75 -17.17
C GLY A 10 11.97 8.38 -17.78
N THR A 11 11.47 7.46 -16.94
CA THR A 11 11.06 6.12 -17.39
C THR A 11 9.57 6.01 -17.72
N TYR A 12 8.82 7.09 -17.64
CA TYR A 12 7.35 7.07 -17.75
C TYR A 12 6.89 6.51 -19.11
N ASP A 13 7.36 7.11 -20.22
CA ASP A 13 6.95 6.72 -21.56
C ASP A 13 7.27 5.25 -21.85
N LYS A 14 8.42 4.79 -21.36
CA LYS A 14 8.79 3.37 -21.48
C LYS A 14 7.88 2.45 -20.66
N VAL A 15 7.43 2.89 -19.49
CA VAL A 15 6.46 2.12 -18.68
C VAL A 15 5.11 2.04 -19.38
N ILE A 16 4.62 3.15 -19.96
CA ILE A 16 3.36 3.19 -20.71
C ILE A 16 3.46 2.29 -21.95
N GLU A 17 4.56 2.38 -22.72
CA GLU A 17 4.81 1.48 -23.87
C GLU A 17 4.71 0.00 -23.47
N VAL A 18 5.36 -0.39 -22.38
CA VAL A 18 5.34 -1.78 -21.86
C VAL A 18 3.93 -2.19 -21.44
N ILE A 19 3.17 -1.31 -20.80
CA ILE A 19 1.78 -1.57 -20.41
C ILE A 19 0.93 -1.89 -21.65
N HIS A 20 1.04 -1.09 -22.72
CA HIS A 20 0.33 -1.35 -23.99
C HIS A 20 0.79 -2.64 -24.66
N GLN A 21 2.08 -2.92 -24.67
CA GLN A 21 2.60 -4.18 -25.21
C GLN A 21 2.04 -5.39 -24.47
N LEU A 22 1.97 -5.35 -23.12
CA LEU A 22 1.41 -6.41 -22.32
C LEU A 22 -0.10 -6.58 -22.54
N ALA A 23 -0.84 -5.47 -22.57
CA ALA A 23 -2.29 -5.49 -22.74
C ALA A 23 -2.72 -6.04 -24.10
N ASN A 24 -1.96 -5.69 -25.17
CA ASN A 24 -2.31 -6.03 -26.55
C ASN A 24 -1.83 -7.43 -26.96
N ASN A 25 -0.68 -7.86 -26.48
CA ASN A 25 -0.03 -9.08 -26.98
C ASN A 25 -0.17 -10.29 -26.06
N TYR A 26 -0.65 -10.08 -24.81
CA TYR A 26 -0.71 -11.16 -23.81
C TYR A 26 -2.07 -11.19 -23.13
N ASP A 27 -2.49 -12.38 -22.73
CA ASP A 27 -3.63 -12.59 -21.85
C ASP A 27 -3.14 -12.51 -20.39
N THR A 28 -2.97 -11.28 -19.90
CA THR A 28 -2.46 -10.99 -18.56
C THR A 28 -3.23 -9.84 -17.92
N TYR A 29 -3.33 -9.89 -16.59
CA TYR A 29 -3.89 -8.79 -15.81
C TYR A 29 -2.78 -7.86 -15.31
N ILE A 30 -2.92 -6.58 -15.60
CA ILE A 30 -1.97 -5.53 -15.23
C ILE A 30 -2.48 -4.85 -13.97
N ASN A 31 -1.69 -4.86 -12.89
CA ASN A 31 -1.95 -4.05 -11.71
C ASN A 31 -1.05 -2.82 -11.73
N LEU A 32 -1.58 -1.70 -12.22
CA LEU A 32 -0.86 -0.43 -12.30
C LEU A 32 -0.84 0.24 -10.93
N ARG A 33 0.29 0.16 -10.25
CA ARG A 33 0.49 0.86 -8.97
C ARG A 33 0.99 2.28 -9.21
N ILE A 34 0.22 3.26 -8.78
CA ILE A 34 0.56 4.67 -8.80
C ILE A 34 0.93 5.09 -7.38
N ASN A 35 2.22 5.35 -7.16
CA ASN A 35 2.66 5.98 -5.92
C ASN A 35 2.47 7.48 -6.07
N TYR A 36 1.56 8.06 -5.29
CA TYR A 36 1.18 9.45 -5.46
C TYR A 36 1.66 10.35 -4.32
N ASP A 37 1.93 11.56 -4.67
CA ASP A 37 2.04 12.76 -3.83
C ASP A 37 1.17 13.86 -4.47
N ASN A 38 1.21 15.06 -3.94
CA ASN A 38 0.42 16.17 -4.46
C ASN A 38 0.73 16.51 -5.91
N ASP A 39 1.99 16.41 -6.30
CA ASP A 39 2.44 16.66 -7.68
C ASP A 39 1.88 15.59 -8.64
N THR A 40 1.96 14.33 -8.26
CA THR A 40 1.41 13.22 -9.05
C THR A 40 -0.10 13.35 -9.27
N LEU A 41 -0.85 13.80 -8.25
CA LEU A 41 -2.30 13.97 -8.36
C LEU A 41 -2.68 15.03 -9.41
N ASN A 42 -1.86 16.06 -9.59
CA ASN A 42 -2.10 17.10 -10.60
C ASN A 42 -1.95 16.60 -12.04
N HIS A 43 -1.24 15.49 -12.27
CA HIS A 43 -1.00 14.89 -13.58
C HIS A 43 -1.81 13.61 -13.83
N ILE A 44 -2.81 13.32 -13.00
CA ILE A 44 -3.54 12.05 -13.10
C ILE A 44 -4.38 11.93 -14.38
N GLU A 45 -4.86 13.03 -14.92
CA GLU A 45 -5.60 13.03 -16.18
C GLU A 45 -4.73 12.58 -17.36
N GLU A 46 -3.44 12.93 -17.35
CA GLU A 46 -2.48 12.51 -18.37
C GLU A 46 -2.31 10.99 -18.30
N VAL A 47 -2.14 10.43 -17.09
CA VAL A 47 -2.06 8.99 -16.88
C VAL A 47 -3.31 8.26 -17.39
N ILE A 48 -4.51 8.81 -17.14
CA ILE A 48 -5.77 8.23 -17.63
C ILE A 48 -5.82 8.25 -19.15
N LYS A 49 -5.44 9.35 -19.79
CA LYS A 49 -5.38 9.45 -21.26
C LYS A 49 -4.45 8.41 -21.87
N ASP A 50 -3.31 8.18 -21.24
CA ASP A 50 -2.29 7.26 -21.74
C ASP A 50 -2.70 5.77 -21.63
N ILE A 51 -3.74 5.44 -20.86
CA ILE A 51 -4.22 4.06 -20.68
C ILE A 51 -5.69 3.88 -21.09
N ILE A 52 -6.33 4.92 -21.65
CA ILE A 52 -7.79 4.95 -21.88
C ILE A 52 -8.28 3.91 -22.90
N ASP A 53 -7.44 3.47 -23.80
CA ASP A 53 -7.73 2.48 -24.85
C ASP A 53 -7.55 1.02 -24.37
N ILE A 54 -6.98 0.79 -23.18
CA ILE A 54 -6.78 -0.54 -22.64
C ILE A 54 -8.11 -1.14 -22.15
N ASP A 55 -8.36 -2.41 -22.46
CA ASP A 55 -9.53 -3.16 -21.95
C ASP A 55 -9.53 -3.14 -20.40
N ARG A 56 -10.61 -2.63 -19.82
CA ARG A 56 -10.80 -2.47 -18.38
C ARG A 56 -10.70 -3.76 -17.58
N ARG A 57 -10.95 -4.90 -18.23
CA ARG A 57 -10.81 -6.24 -17.61
C ARG A 57 -9.34 -6.67 -17.47
N LYS A 58 -8.45 -6.06 -18.22
CA LYS A 58 -7.01 -6.38 -18.22
C LYS A 58 -6.18 -5.47 -17.32
N ILE A 59 -6.76 -4.39 -16.79
CA ILE A 59 -6.02 -3.43 -15.96
C ILE A 59 -6.82 -3.01 -14.73
N GLY A 60 -6.15 -2.98 -13.59
CA GLY A 60 -6.64 -2.37 -12.36
C GLY A 60 -5.65 -1.35 -11.82
N ILE A 61 -6.17 -0.32 -11.20
CA ILE A 61 -5.37 0.77 -10.63
C ILE A 61 -5.20 0.55 -9.14
N HIS A 62 -4.00 0.78 -8.62
CA HIS A 62 -3.71 0.77 -7.19
C HIS A 62 -3.04 2.08 -6.77
N MET A 63 -3.77 2.90 -6.02
CA MET A 63 -3.27 4.17 -5.49
C MET A 63 -2.59 3.96 -4.15
N GLU A 64 -1.34 4.38 -4.02
CA GLU A 64 -0.56 4.30 -2.78
C GLU A 64 0.16 5.61 -2.51
N ARG A 65 -0.05 6.19 -1.32
CA ARG A 65 0.59 7.45 -0.96
C ARG A 65 2.08 7.27 -0.71
N VAL A 66 2.88 8.20 -1.19
CA VAL A 66 4.32 8.30 -0.85
C VAL A 66 4.43 8.78 0.60
N TRP A 67 4.90 7.92 1.49
CA TRP A 67 4.93 8.17 2.93
C TRP A 67 6.04 9.14 3.38
N GLN A 68 7.02 9.43 2.51
CA GLN A 68 8.12 10.36 2.77
C GLN A 68 7.75 11.82 2.50
N THR A 69 6.62 12.09 1.87
CA THR A 69 6.20 13.44 1.53
C THR A 69 5.25 14.01 2.57
N SER A 70 5.46 15.28 2.93
CA SER A 70 4.58 16.01 3.84
C SER A 70 3.25 16.36 3.16
N PRO A 71 2.12 16.33 3.87
CA PRO A 71 0.81 16.68 3.31
C PRO A 71 0.58 18.19 3.09
N GLU A 72 1.57 19.05 3.33
CA GLU A 72 1.42 20.47 3.56
C GLU A 72 1.32 21.38 2.31
N LYS A 73 1.20 20.84 1.10
CA LYS A 73 0.96 21.68 -0.09
C LYS A 73 -0.49 21.56 -0.55
N GLU A 74 -1.11 22.69 -0.89
CA GLU A 74 -2.40 22.73 -1.55
C GLU A 74 -2.40 21.81 -2.77
N VAL A 75 -3.38 20.91 -2.81
CA VAL A 75 -3.56 19.92 -3.87
C VAL A 75 -4.70 20.41 -4.74
N SER A 76 -4.52 20.45 -6.05
CA SER A 76 -5.58 20.78 -7.00
C SER A 76 -6.67 19.69 -6.99
N TYR A 77 -6.28 18.44 -6.82
CA TYR A 77 -7.19 17.31 -6.71
C TYR A 77 -7.13 16.69 -5.31
N LYS A 78 -8.30 16.44 -4.72
CA LYS A 78 -8.43 15.57 -3.55
C LYS A 78 -8.42 14.13 -4.02
N ILE A 79 -7.93 13.19 -3.21
CA ILE A 79 -7.91 11.77 -3.56
C ILE A 79 -9.30 11.26 -3.95
N LYS A 80 -10.38 11.76 -3.35
CA LYS A 80 -11.76 11.44 -3.72
C LYS A 80 -12.03 11.71 -5.20
N ASP A 81 -11.65 12.88 -5.67
CA ASP A 81 -11.89 13.29 -7.06
C ASP A 81 -11.10 12.42 -8.02
N VAL A 82 -9.87 12.07 -7.67
CA VAL A 82 -9.03 11.16 -8.46
C VAL A 82 -9.62 9.75 -8.52
N LEU A 83 -10.10 9.21 -7.41
CA LEU A 83 -10.74 7.89 -7.39
C LEU A 83 -12.00 7.89 -8.26
N ASN A 84 -12.82 8.95 -8.17
CA ASN A 84 -13.99 9.13 -9.01
C ASN A 84 -13.61 9.25 -10.48
N LEU A 85 -12.54 10.00 -10.80
CA LEU A 85 -12.08 10.18 -12.17
C LEU A 85 -11.67 8.85 -12.83
N PHE A 86 -10.99 7.96 -12.09
CA PHE A 86 -10.72 6.61 -12.59
C PHE A 86 -12.01 5.82 -12.81
N MET A 87 -12.94 5.84 -11.84
CA MET A 87 -14.19 5.07 -11.93
C MET A 87 -15.10 5.54 -13.07
N VAL A 88 -15.24 6.85 -13.30
CA VAL A 88 -16.04 7.37 -14.42
C VAL A 88 -15.44 7.05 -15.78
N ASN A 89 -14.12 6.84 -15.85
CA ASN A 89 -13.44 6.32 -17.03
C ASN A 89 -13.43 4.78 -17.10
N GLY A 90 -14.18 4.11 -16.24
CA GLY A 90 -14.37 2.67 -16.23
C GLY A 90 -13.25 1.87 -15.58
N PHE A 91 -12.27 2.48 -14.94
CA PHE A 91 -11.18 1.77 -14.27
C PHE A 91 -11.54 1.37 -12.84
N ALA A 92 -11.41 0.09 -12.52
CA ALA A 92 -11.43 -0.34 -11.14
C ALA A 92 -10.19 0.18 -10.41
N VAL A 93 -10.39 0.89 -9.30
CA VAL A 93 -9.31 1.53 -8.55
C VAL A 93 -9.28 1.05 -7.10
N SER A 94 -8.13 0.70 -6.60
CA SER A 94 -7.88 0.23 -5.24
C SER A 94 -7.18 1.33 -4.43
N TYR A 95 -7.76 1.68 -3.28
CA TYR A 95 -7.24 2.64 -2.33
C TYR A 95 -7.50 2.16 -0.89
N MET A 96 -6.46 2.15 -0.04
CA MET A 96 -6.53 1.81 1.39
C MET A 96 -7.48 0.63 1.73
N ASN A 97 -7.05 -0.58 1.47
CA ASN A 97 -7.87 -1.78 1.63
C ASN A 97 -8.07 -2.18 3.11
N LEU A 98 -8.90 -1.45 3.86
CA LEU A 98 -9.22 -1.78 5.26
C LEU A 98 -9.92 -3.15 5.38
N ALA A 99 -10.84 -3.45 4.49
CA ALA A 99 -11.70 -4.64 4.56
C ALA A 99 -11.04 -5.96 4.13
N ARG A 100 -9.80 -5.97 3.66
CA ARG A 100 -9.10 -7.20 3.22
C ARG A 100 -8.07 -7.73 4.20
N ARG A 101 -7.92 -7.10 5.35
CA ARG A 101 -7.00 -7.58 6.39
C ARG A 101 -7.66 -8.70 7.17
N SER A 102 -7.38 -9.94 6.81
CA SER A 102 -7.83 -11.12 7.56
C SER A 102 -6.81 -11.59 8.61
N TYR A 103 -5.67 -10.92 8.74
CA TYR A 103 -4.60 -11.28 9.68
C TYR A 103 -3.66 -10.10 9.94
N SER A 104 -2.97 -10.16 11.06
CA SER A 104 -1.93 -9.19 11.44
C SER A 104 -0.77 -9.18 10.44
N CYS A 105 0.01 -8.08 10.44
CA CYS A 105 1.18 -7.94 9.58
C CYS A 105 2.17 -9.12 9.78
N LYS A 106 2.79 -9.57 8.68
CA LYS A 106 3.79 -10.65 8.70
C LYS A 106 4.91 -10.39 9.71
N SER A 107 5.33 -9.12 9.90
CA SER A 107 6.39 -8.76 10.83
C SER A 107 6.09 -9.10 12.30
N GLY A 108 4.83 -9.29 12.66
CA GLY A 108 4.39 -9.71 14.00
C GLY A 108 4.31 -11.23 14.17
N LYS A 109 4.66 -12.03 13.16
CA LYS A 109 4.60 -13.50 13.26
C LYS A 109 5.93 -14.07 13.73
N VAL A 110 5.87 -15.09 14.60
CA VAL A 110 7.07 -15.77 15.14
C VAL A 110 7.93 -16.34 14.01
N ASN A 111 7.31 -17.03 13.05
CA ASN A 111 7.97 -17.74 11.96
C ASN A 111 8.30 -16.88 10.73
N GLN A 112 8.23 -15.55 10.84
CA GLN A 112 8.66 -14.63 9.78
C GLN A 112 10.11 -14.21 10.01
N ALA A 113 10.93 -14.30 8.98
CA ALA A 113 12.29 -13.78 8.96
C ALA A 113 12.61 -13.20 7.57
N ILE A 114 13.39 -12.15 7.55
CA ILE A 114 14.00 -11.57 6.35
C ILE A 114 15.50 -11.64 6.58
N ILE A 115 16.19 -12.38 5.74
CA ILE A 115 17.63 -12.59 5.84
C ILE A 115 18.31 -11.69 4.82
N SER A 116 19.21 -10.84 5.28
CA SER A 116 20.05 -9.99 4.44
C SER A 116 21.23 -10.79 3.87
N TYR A 117 21.89 -10.24 2.87
CA TYR A 117 23.03 -10.87 2.19
C TYR A 117 24.21 -11.22 3.11
N ASN A 118 24.34 -10.51 4.23
CA ASN A 118 25.39 -10.71 5.24
C ASN A 118 24.97 -11.63 6.41
N GLY A 119 23.80 -12.26 6.32
CA GLY A 119 23.25 -13.12 7.37
C GLY A 119 22.52 -12.39 8.50
N ASP A 120 22.44 -11.06 8.49
CA ASP A 120 21.62 -10.31 9.43
C ASP A 120 20.12 -10.59 9.21
N VAL A 121 19.37 -10.70 10.30
CA VAL A 121 17.96 -11.05 10.26
C VAL A 121 17.07 -9.94 10.77
N TYR A 122 16.00 -9.67 10.02
CA TYR A 122 15.01 -8.63 10.24
C TYR A 122 13.59 -9.18 10.21
N LYS A 123 12.63 -8.44 10.75
CA LYS A 123 11.20 -8.79 10.72
C LYS A 123 10.39 -7.96 9.73
N CYS A 124 10.83 -6.74 9.42
CA CYS A 124 10.11 -5.82 8.55
C CYS A 124 10.89 -5.49 7.28
N SER A 125 10.30 -5.76 6.10
CA SER A 125 10.88 -5.40 4.80
C SER A 125 10.65 -3.94 4.39
N GLY A 126 9.87 -3.19 5.14
CA GLY A 126 9.56 -1.79 4.89
C GLY A 126 10.47 -0.81 5.62
N ARG A 127 11.66 -1.25 6.01
CA ARG A 127 12.70 -0.43 6.65
C ARG A 127 14.06 -0.74 6.07
N ASP A 128 15.00 0.17 6.28
CA ASP A 128 16.41 -0.05 5.96
C ASP A 128 16.97 -1.16 6.86
N PHE A 129 17.91 -1.94 6.31
CA PHE A 129 18.53 -3.05 7.01
C PHE A 129 19.78 -2.54 7.76
N THR A 130 19.52 -1.79 8.84
CA THR A 130 20.58 -1.24 9.70
C THR A 130 20.84 -2.13 10.91
N ASN A 131 22.00 -1.98 11.53
CA ASN A 131 22.38 -2.75 12.72
C ASN A 131 21.39 -2.54 13.89
N GLU A 132 20.84 -1.32 14.02
CA GLU A 132 19.86 -0.98 15.07
C GLU A 132 18.55 -1.75 14.90
N LEU A 133 18.13 -1.98 13.66
CA LEU A 133 16.90 -2.68 13.32
C LEU A 133 17.08 -4.19 13.18
N ARG A 134 18.30 -4.69 13.25
CA ARG A 134 18.60 -6.12 13.25
C ARG A 134 17.98 -6.79 14.47
N GLU A 135 17.29 -7.90 14.25
CA GLU A 135 16.59 -8.67 15.28
C GLU A 135 17.16 -10.08 15.46
N GLY A 136 18.14 -10.46 14.65
CA GLY A 136 18.82 -11.74 14.76
C GLY A 136 19.95 -11.90 13.76
N VAL A 137 20.60 -13.06 13.79
CA VAL A 137 21.66 -13.46 12.87
C VAL A 137 21.46 -14.90 12.45
N LEU A 138 21.57 -15.19 11.17
CA LEU A 138 21.64 -16.55 10.63
C LEU A 138 23.00 -17.15 10.98
N GLN A 139 22.98 -18.34 11.58
CA GLN A 139 24.18 -19.08 11.95
C GLN A 139 24.56 -20.08 10.85
N ASP A 140 25.81 -20.56 10.84
CA ASP A 140 26.33 -21.52 9.85
C ASP A 140 25.55 -22.84 9.83
N ASN A 141 24.94 -23.22 10.94
CA ASN A 141 24.08 -24.40 11.04
C ASN A 141 22.66 -24.20 10.47
N GLY A 142 22.36 -23.04 9.87
CA GLY A 142 21.06 -22.69 9.31
C GLY A 142 20.02 -22.22 10.34
N CYS A 143 20.37 -22.16 11.62
CA CYS A 143 19.46 -21.66 12.66
C CYS A 143 19.58 -20.13 12.80
N ILE A 144 18.49 -19.48 13.17
CA ILE A 144 18.50 -18.04 13.47
C ILE A 144 18.70 -17.87 14.98
N LYS A 145 19.77 -17.16 15.34
CA LYS A 145 19.95 -16.65 16.70
C LYS A 145 19.25 -15.30 16.82
N TRP A 146 18.10 -15.30 17.46
CA TRP A 146 17.31 -14.09 17.69
C TRP A 146 17.87 -13.24 18.83
N ASP A 147 17.71 -11.92 18.72
CA ASP A 147 17.74 -11.00 19.87
C ASP A 147 16.40 -11.15 20.63
N ASN A 148 16.45 -11.90 21.71
CA ASN A 148 15.22 -12.27 22.46
C ASN A 148 14.49 -11.04 23.00
N LEU A 149 15.18 -9.99 23.42
CA LEU A 149 14.56 -8.77 23.93
C LEU A 149 13.78 -8.03 22.84
N LYS A 150 14.38 -7.91 21.66
CA LYS A 150 13.71 -7.28 20.50
C LYS A 150 12.53 -8.11 20.01
N LEU A 151 12.69 -9.43 19.96
CA LEU A 151 11.66 -10.35 19.54
C LEU A 151 10.47 -10.34 20.52
N GLU A 152 10.72 -10.42 21.82
CA GLU A 152 9.69 -10.35 22.86
C GLU A 152 8.94 -9.02 22.80
N LYS A 153 9.65 -7.90 22.71
CA LYS A 153 9.05 -6.58 22.56
C LYS A 153 8.15 -6.48 21.33
N ARG A 154 8.53 -7.12 20.22
CA ARG A 154 7.72 -7.15 18.99
C ARG A 154 6.48 -8.03 19.16
N LEU A 155 6.63 -9.21 19.72
CA LEU A 155 5.56 -10.18 19.84
C LEU A 155 4.55 -9.81 20.93
N SER A 156 4.97 -9.06 21.96
CA SER A 156 4.07 -8.53 22.98
C SER A 156 3.23 -7.34 22.51
N GLN A 157 3.55 -6.74 21.35
CA GLN A 157 2.74 -5.63 20.81
C GLN A 157 1.37 -6.15 20.37
N THR A 158 0.32 -5.68 21.02
CA THR A 158 -1.05 -5.98 20.63
C THR A 158 -1.88 -4.71 20.45
N THR A 159 -2.79 -4.75 19.48
CA THR A 159 -3.78 -3.70 19.26
C THR A 159 -4.81 -3.65 20.38
N TYR A 160 -5.03 -4.78 21.05
CA TYR A 160 -6.04 -4.95 22.10
C TYR A 160 -5.64 -4.34 23.44
N ASP A 161 -4.41 -3.90 23.62
CA ASP A 161 -3.97 -3.14 24.80
C ASP A 161 -4.27 -1.63 24.67
N ASN A 162 -4.85 -1.21 23.56
CA ASN A 162 -5.08 0.21 23.28
C ASN A 162 -6.57 0.56 23.28
N GLU A 163 -6.98 1.39 24.24
CA GLU A 163 -8.38 1.81 24.42
C GLU A 163 -9.00 2.45 23.17
N TYR A 164 -8.23 3.24 22.39
CA TYR A 164 -8.72 3.84 21.15
C TYR A 164 -9.06 2.79 20.10
N CYS A 165 -8.28 1.71 20.04
CA CYS A 165 -8.55 0.63 19.10
C CYS A 165 -9.71 -0.25 19.57
N ILE A 166 -9.76 -0.61 20.87
CA ILE A 166 -10.82 -1.44 21.45
C ILE A 166 -12.20 -0.78 21.28
N SER A 167 -12.28 0.53 21.49
CA SER A 167 -13.52 1.30 21.33
C SER A 167 -13.89 1.58 19.86
N CYS A 168 -12.99 1.28 18.91
CA CYS A 168 -13.19 1.60 17.51
C CYS A 168 -14.06 0.55 16.79
N LYS A 169 -15.20 0.97 16.23
CA LYS A 169 -16.11 0.11 15.46
C LYS A 169 -15.45 -0.55 14.24
N LEU A 170 -14.35 0.01 13.74
CA LEU A 170 -13.62 -0.53 12.59
C LEU A 170 -12.51 -1.50 12.98
N LEU A 171 -12.27 -1.77 14.26
CA LEU A 171 -11.21 -2.68 14.69
C LEU A 171 -11.27 -4.06 14.02
N PRO A 172 -12.44 -4.70 13.84
CA PRO A 172 -12.54 -6.00 13.18
C PRO A 172 -12.08 -6.01 11.72
N LEU A 173 -12.09 -4.85 11.05
CA LEU A 173 -11.62 -4.69 9.67
C LEU A 173 -10.19 -4.16 9.60
N CYS A 174 -9.84 -3.23 10.48
CA CYS A 174 -8.56 -2.52 10.46
C CYS A 174 -7.42 -3.32 11.09
N TRP A 175 -7.67 -4.12 12.15
CA TRP A 175 -6.69 -4.86 12.95
C TRP A 175 -5.60 -3.98 13.59
N GLY A 176 -5.81 -2.66 13.63
CA GLY A 176 -4.88 -1.71 14.23
C GLY A 176 -3.76 -1.23 13.33
N PRO A 177 -2.87 -0.40 13.85
CA PRO A 177 -1.76 0.17 13.12
C PRO A 177 -0.62 -0.83 12.88
N CYS A 178 0.38 -0.40 12.12
CA CYS A 178 1.56 -1.18 11.82
C CYS A 178 2.42 -1.41 13.09
N ASN A 179 2.70 -2.68 13.45
CA ASN A 179 3.52 -3.05 14.59
C ASN A 179 4.92 -2.41 14.56
N GLN A 180 5.53 -2.32 13.37
CA GLN A 180 6.85 -1.68 13.24
C GLN A 180 6.80 -0.21 13.66
N LYS A 181 5.78 0.52 13.20
CA LYS A 181 5.61 1.94 13.58
C LYS A 181 5.35 2.11 15.08
N LEU A 182 4.62 1.19 15.70
CA LEU A 182 4.39 1.20 17.15
C LEU A 182 5.67 0.97 17.94
N LEU A 183 6.54 0.07 17.48
CA LEU A 183 7.85 -0.18 18.12
C LEU A 183 8.77 1.04 18.04
N GLU A 184 8.75 1.76 16.92
CA GLU A 184 9.56 2.95 16.68
C GLU A 184 9.10 4.17 17.49
N THR A 185 7.81 4.26 17.78
CA THR A 185 7.21 5.37 18.53
C THR A 185 6.19 4.87 19.57
N PRO A 186 6.66 4.29 20.66
CA PRO A 186 5.78 3.80 21.72
C PRO A 186 4.85 4.90 22.25
N GLY A 187 3.60 4.55 22.51
CA GLY A 187 2.59 5.46 23.10
C GLY A 187 1.88 6.40 22.12
N ASN A 188 2.28 6.48 20.85
CA ASN A 188 1.63 7.37 19.89
C ASN A 188 0.83 6.61 18.80
N ILE A 189 -0.13 5.79 19.26
CA ILE A 189 -0.94 4.95 18.35
C ILE A 189 -1.79 5.78 17.38
N LEU A 190 -2.27 6.96 17.80
CA LEU A 190 -3.14 7.80 16.98
C LEU A 190 -2.42 8.36 15.75
N ARG A 191 -1.11 8.58 15.84
CA ARG A 191 -0.28 9.00 14.69
C ARG A 191 -0.33 8.00 13.54
N TYR A 192 -0.53 6.71 13.86
CA TYR A 192 -0.52 5.63 12.89
C TYR A 192 -1.88 4.98 12.66
N CYS A 193 -2.93 5.59 13.21
CA CYS A 193 -4.29 5.14 12.98
C CYS A 193 -4.62 5.21 11.49
N GLN A 194 -5.04 4.10 10.91
CA GLN A 194 -5.38 3.99 9.49
C GLN A 194 -6.51 4.96 9.12
N LEU A 195 -7.53 5.04 9.97
CA LEU A 195 -8.69 5.91 9.76
C LEU A 195 -8.31 7.40 9.79
N ARG A 196 -7.41 7.81 10.70
CA ARG A 196 -6.95 9.22 10.78
C ARG A 196 -6.03 9.62 9.63
N ASN A 197 -5.31 8.66 9.07
CA ASN A 197 -4.39 8.89 7.96
C ASN A 197 -5.04 8.65 6.59
N MET A 198 -6.31 8.29 6.57
CA MET A 198 -7.11 8.20 5.37
C MET A 198 -7.51 9.62 4.92
N GLU A 199 -7.36 9.91 3.64
CA GLU A 199 -7.68 11.22 3.05
C GLU A 199 -9.16 11.32 2.62
N LEU A 200 -9.95 10.33 2.99
CA LEU A 200 -11.41 10.27 2.84
C LEU A 200 -12.05 10.23 4.22
N SER A 201 -13.23 10.82 4.36
CA SER A 201 -14.11 10.49 5.48
C SER A 201 -14.54 9.02 5.40
N LEU A 202 -15.07 8.47 6.48
CA LEU A 202 -15.54 7.09 6.47
C LEU A 202 -16.69 6.89 5.47
N ASP A 203 -17.61 7.85 5.39
CA ASP A 203 -18.76 7.80 4.47
C ASP A 203 -18.27 7.84 3.01
N GLU A 204 -17.35 8.73 2.68
CA GLU A 204 -16.72 8.79 1.35
C GLU A 204 -15.97 7.51 1.00
N TYR A 205 -15.32 6.88 1.98
CA TYR A 205 -14.64 5.60 1.77
C TYR A 205 -15.64 4.47 1.48
N VAL A 206 -16.76 4.43 2.21
CA VAL A 206 -17.82 3.43 1.97
C VAL A 206 -18.45 3.63 0.60
N GLU A 207 -18.79 4.87 0.24
CA GLU A 207 -19.33 5.24 -1.07
C GLU A 207 -18.38 4.83 -2.21
N TYR A 208 -17.11 5.20 -2.10
CA TYR A 208 -16.08 4.80 -3.06
C TYR A 208 -16.01 3.27 -3.19
N ARG A 209 -15.97 2.56 -2.08
CA ARG A 209 -15.89 1.09 -2.08
C ARG A 209 -17.09 0.46 -2.77
N PHE A 210 -18.28 0.93 -2.46
CA PHE A 210 -19.52 0.45 -3.09
C PHE A 210 -19.49 0.67 -4.61
N ASN A 211 -19.21 1.89 -5.05
CA ASN A 211 -19.18 2.24 -6.47
C ASN A 211 -18.10 1.45 -7.24
N ASN A 212 -16.95 1.25 -6.64
CA ASN A 212 -15.86 0.49 -7.25
C ASN A 212 -16.18 -1.02 -7.36
N GLU A 213 -16.84 -1.61 -6.37
CA GLU A 213 -17.27 -3.02 -6.46
C GLU A 213 -18.42 -3.18 -7.47
N LEU A 214 -19.36 -2.25 -7.53
CA LEU A 214 -20.43 -2.24 -8.55
C LEU A 214 -19.84 -2.14 -9.97
N LEU A 215 -18.84 -1.26 -10.17
CA LEU A 215 -18.13 -1.16 -11.44
C LEU A 215 -17.49 -2.49 -11.84
N LYS A 216 -16.83 -3.18 -10.91
CA LYS A 216 -16.22 -4.48 -11.18
C LYS A 216 -17.27 -5.54 -11.56
N MET A 217 -18.40 -5.60 -10.86
CA MET A 217 -19.48 -6.54 -11.18
C MET A 217 -19.96 -6.31 -12.62
N ASN A 218 -20.23 -5.07 -13.00
CA ASN A 218 -20.70 -4.73 -14.34
C ASN A 218 -19.68 -5.07 -15.44
N MET A 219 -18.38 -5.00 -15.15
CA MET A 219 -17.32 -5.41 -16.11
C MET A 219 -17.36 -6.91 -16.45
N TYR A 220 -17.77 -7.74 -15.50
CA TYR A 220 -17.79 -9.20 -15.68
C TYR A 220 -19.16 -9.73 -16.14
N GLU A 221 -20.26 -9.04 -15.81
CA GLU A 221 -21.61 -9.41 -16.25
C GLU A 221 -21.89 -9.08 -17.73
N SER A 222 -21.16 -8.14 -18.31
CA SER A 222 -21.29 -7.75 -19.73
C SER A 222 -20.56 -8.68 -20.70
N THR A 223 -20.13 -9.86 -20.23
CA THR A 223 -19.54 -10.89 -21.08
C THR A 223 -20.64 -11.86 -21.53
N PRO A 224 -20.91 -11.99 -22.86
CA PRO A 224 -21.92 -12.90 -23.38
C PRO A 224 -21.56 -14.36 -23.15
#